data_0b7cca97f57aed3f60231d808dcd704b
#
_entry.id   0b7cca97f57aed3f60231d808dcd704b
#
_cell.length_a   1.000
_cell.length_b   1.000
_cell.length_c   1.000
_cell.angle_alpha   90.00
_cell.angle_beta   90.00
_cell.angle_gamma   90.00
#
_symmetry.space_group_name_H-M   'P 1'
#
loop_
_entity.id
_entity.type
_entity.pdbx_description
1 polymer ?
#
loop_
_entity_poly.entity_id
_entity_poly.type
_entity_poly.pdbx_seq_one_letter_code
_entity_poly.pdbx_strand_id
1 'polypeptide(L)'
;MKAIKHKIPAMLILLVIFIISCKNLDDMNVNPNGVDPSNAHPNLLIATVITFTGQNVIGLGFGDIAGVMQHTQKDGWGGAHDGYEWSDQDWSGYYGILRNTEELIKKSKSMDLDFQKSVGMILKAYNFGAIADLWGDAPYSRALLGELGGSNLKPVFDSQKDIYLGILASLDTVNTLLSKNQNEYKDINSMQDVLYHGDVAQWRKFANSLALRYYMRISSKETAIARAGIEKIATHPEQYPLMLDSEDDASFPYIGNSSSDSWPCNTTYDISESNYRRIKMCSTLVEKLQALNDPRLGIWARKIDIPLVIDPSKPDGFDEKIDGKRVIAQNVADIYTSNFNLPLDLDPEYVGLPPAWSIAPQAYNLCPNLEQAPLNPHASHISEIYKAAAGPLLKARIMSAAEINFILAEAALNGWSVNGTASDFYYAGIKASLTTWNTINSYDNYITIPGVTYAGTLEQIMEQKWIASWTAAAEAWFDYRRTGLPALTAGPYAKRPVLPLRFYYGTSEMSFNPENTQNAADKLETTTYTAPDGNNSPWSRTWLLQGTGKPW
;
A
#
# COMPACT_ATOMS: atom_id res chain seq x y z
N MET A 1 -54.55 58.64 13.32
CA MET A 1 -54.06 57.77 14.42
C MET A 1 -54.81 56.45 14.64
N LYS A 2 -55.77 56.03 13.80
CA LYS A 2 -56.47 54.73 13.95
C LYS A 2 -55.90 53.57 13.13
N ALA A 3 -55.01 53.80 12.15
CA ALA A 3 -54.48 52.76 11.26
C ALA A 3 -53.27 52.04 11.79
N ILE A 4 -52.63 52.51 12.87
CA ILE A 4 -51.40 51.90 13.44
C ILE A 4 -51.70 50.80 14.47
N LYS A 5 -52.85 50.88 15.16
CA LYS A 5 -53.20 49.93 16.24
C LYS A 5 -53.52 48.50 15.79
N HIS A 6 -53.86 48.29 14.48
CA HIS A 6 -54.12 46.92 13.97
C HIS A 6 -52.93 46.24 13.26
N LYS A 7 -51.86 46.99 12.97
CA LYS A 7 -50.67 46.40 12.32
C LYS A 7 -49.73 45.73 13.28
N ILE A 8 -49.71 46.13 14.57
CA ILE A 8 -48.79 45.52 15.60
C ILE A 8 -49.19 44.08 15.94
N PRO A 9 -50.51 43.76 16.19
CA PRO A 9 -50.83 42.35 16.47
C PRO A 9 -50.66 41.43 15.26
N ALA A 10 -50.88 41.91 14.02
CA ALA A 10 -50.64 41.12 12.82
C ALA A 10 -49.15 40.84 12.59
N MET A 11 -48.27 41.79 12.89
CA MET A 11 -46.82 41.62 12.79
C MET A 11 -46.27 40.69 13.89
N LEU A 12 -46.85 40.70 15.11
CA LEU A 12 -46.50 39.77 16.18
C LEU A 12 -46.95 38.34 15.85
N ILE A 13 -48.12 38.16 15.23
CA ILE A 13 -48.62 36.85 14.77
C ILE A 13 -47.72 36.30 13.66
N LEU A 14 -47.28 37.14 12.71
CA LEU A 14 -46.34 36.74 11.66
C LEU A 14 -44.98 36.32 12.24
N LEU A 15 -44.48 37.03 13.28
CA LEU A 15 -43.23 36.71 13.95
C LEU A 15 -43.30 35.37 14.71
N VAL A 16 -44.43 35.07 15.34
CA VAL A 16 -44.65 33.79 16.06
C VAL A 16 -44.77 32.63 15.07
N ILE A 17 -45.35 32.84 13.88
CA ILE A 17 -45.43 31.82 12.83
C ILE A 17 -44.02 31.49 12.27
N PHE A 18 -43.11 32.46 12.17
CA PHE A 18 -41.72 32.23 11.77
C PHE A 18 -40.89 31.43 12.82
N ILE A 19 -41.20 31.58 14.10
CA ILE A 19 -40.49 30.85 15.17
C ILE A 19 -40.96 29.38 15.27
N ILE A 20 -42.21 29.09 14.88
CA ILE A 20 -42.76 27.71 14.89
C ILE A 20 -42.32 26.93 13.64
N SER A 21 -41.97 27.60 12.56
CA SER A 21 -41.52 26.97 11.30
C SER A 21 -40.11 26.33 11.39
N CYS A 22 -39.31 26.70 12.38
CA CYS A 22 -37.94 26.15 12.51
C CYS A 22 -37.85 24.79 13.21
N LYS A 23 -38.92 24.24 13.80
CA LYS A 23 -38.87 22.96 14.49
C LYS A 23 -38.88 21.71 13.61
N ASN A 24 -39.25 21.85 12.33
CA ASN A 24 -39.36 20.70 11.42
C ASN A 24 -38.23 20.61 10.38
N LEU A 25 -37.23 21.48 10.44
CA LEU A 25 -36.08 21.42 9.52
C LEU A 25 -35.19 20.21 9.79
N ASP A 26 -35.06 19.80 11.03
CA ASP A 26 -34.28 18.61 11.39
C ASP A 26 -34.97 17.33 10.91
N ASP A 27 -36.30 17.24 11.02
CA ASP A 27 -37.09 16.10 10.52
C ASP A 27 -37.08 16.00 8.99
N MET A 28 -36.96 17.13 8.28
CA MET A 28 -36.87 17.14 6.81
C MET A 28 -35.48 16.75 6.28
N ASN A 29 -34.45 16.83 7.11
CA ASN A 29 -33.09 16.40 6.78
C ASN A 29 -32.86 14.90 7.04
N VAL A 30 -33.82 14.23 7.68
CA VAL A 30 -33.74 12.77 7.85
C VAL A 30 -34.16 12.09 6.55
N ASN A 31 -33.25 11.41 5.88
CA ASN A 31 -33.58 10.61 4.70
C ASN A 31 -34.53 9.45 5.13
N PRO A 32 -35.82 9.47 4.72
CA PRO A 32 -36.78 8.46 5.16
C PRO A 32 -36.46 7.05 4.63
N ASN A 33 -35.57 6.96 3.63
CA ASN A 33 -35.09 5.70 3.06
C ASN A 33 -33.68 5.35 3.55
N GLY A 34 -33.09 6.16 4.43
CA GLY A 34 -31.77 5.93 5.02
C GLY A 34 -31.89 5.30 6.41
N VAL A 35 -30.94 4.45 6.77
CA VAL A 35 -30.82 3.98 8.16
C VAL A 35 -30.42 5.20 9.02
N ASP A 36 -31.20 5.46 10.08
CA ASP A 36 -30.81 6.48 11.07
C ASP A 36 -29.43 6.13 11.62
N PRO A 37 -28.42 7.00 11.45
CA PRO A 37 -27.06 6.71 11.91
C PRO A 37 -26.99 6.33 13.39
N SER A 38 -27.88 6.87 14.24
CA SER A 38 -27.91 6.54 15.67
C SER A 38 -28.33 5.10 15.94
N ASN A 39 -29.19 4.52 15.09
CA ASN A 39 -29.73 3.17 15.19
C ASN A 39 -29.02 2.15 14.27
N ALA A 40 -28.08 2.61 13.44
CA ALA A 40 -27.35 1.73 12.54
C ALA A 40 -26.49 0.70 13.32
N HIS A 41 -26.72 -0.59 13.05
CA HIS A 41 -25.92 -1.66 13.67
C HIS A 41 -24.46 -1.57 13.21
N PRO A 42 -23.46 -1.77 14.11
CA PRO A 42 -22.03 -1.63 13.76
C PRO A 42 -21.57 -2.55 12.61
N ASN A 43 -22.20 -3.70 12.39
CA ASN A 43 -21.91 -4.57 11.25
C ASN A 43 -21.97 -3.84 9.89
N LEU A 44 -22.82 -2.82 9.74
CA LEU A 44 -22.92 -2.04 8.49
C LEU A 44 -21.65 -1.23 8.17
N LEU A 45 -20.81 -0.97 9.16
CA LEU A 45 -19.55 -0.24 8.98
C LEU A 45 -18.38 -1.18 8.63
N ILE A 46 -18.48 -2.47 8.93
CA ILE A 46 -17.36 -3.43 8.77
C ILE A 46 -16.91 -3.50 7.31
N ALA A 47 -17.83 -3.80 6.38
CA ALA A 47 -17.51 -3.89 4.95
C ALA A 47 -16.88 -2.58 4.43
N THR A 48 -17.44 -1.42 4.83
CA THR A 48 -16.95 -0.10 4.42
C THR A 48 -15.50 0.13 4.87
N VAL A 49 -15.21 -0.12 6.15
CA VAL A 49 -13.86 0.11 6.70
C VAL A 49 -12.83 -0.84 6.08
N ILE A 50 -13.19 -2.13 5.90
CA ILE A 50 -12.31 -3.11 5.25
C ILE A 50 -12.03 -2.69 3.79
N THR A 51 -13.09 -2.37 3.03
CA THR A 51 -12.97 -2.05 1.61
C THR A 51 -12.10 -0.82 1.38
N PHE A 52 -12.35 0.27 2.09
CA PHE A 52 -11.54 1.48 1.94
C PHE A 52 -10.09 1.28 2.40
N THR A 53 -9.86 0.50 3.47
CA THR A 53 -8.49 0.14 3.88
C THR A 53 -7.78 -0.62 2.76
N GLY A 54 -8.42 -1.64 2.16
CA GLY A 54 -7.83 -2.40 1.06
C GLY A 54 -7.63 -1.58 -0.21
N GLN A 55 -8.55 -0.68 -0.54
CA GLN A 55 -8.38 0.25 -1.68
C GLN A 55 -7.18 1.18 -1.48
N ASN A 56 -6.96 1.70 -0.26
CA ASN A 56 -5.78 2.49 0.05
C ASN A 56 -4.48 1.67 -0.08
N VAL A 57 -4.50 0.41 0.35
CA VAL A 57 -3.34 -0.49 0.20
C VAL A 57 -2.97 -0.67 -1.27
N ILE A 58 -3.94 -0.96 -2.13
CA ILE A 58 -3.68 -1.12 -3.57
C ILE A 58 -3.35 0.22 -4.22
N GLY A 59 -4.08 1.29 -3.91
CA GLY A 59 -3.81 2.63 -4.42
C GLY A 59 -2.37 3.09 -4.13
N LEU A 60 -1.84 2.71 -2.97
CA LEU A 60 -0.46 2.98 -2.59
C LEU A 60 0.51 1.96 -3.20
N GLY A 61 0.28 0.66 -2.96
CA GLY A 61 1.22 -0.42 -3.24
C GLY A 61 1.30 -0.84 -4.72
N PHE A 62 0.25 -0.64 -5.51
CA PHE A 62 0.23 -0.82 -6.96
C PHE A 62 0.26 0.52 -7.71
N GLY A 63 0.22 1.65 -6.97
CA GLY A 63 0.37 3.02 -7.46
C GLY A 63 1.82 3.48 -7.47
N ASP A 64 2.05 4.72 -7.01
CA ASP A 64 3.37 5.37 -7.12
C ASP A 64 4.48 4.65 -6.34
N ILE A 65 4.16 3.95 -5.27
CA ILE A 65 5.18 3.20 -4.50
C ILE A 65 5.64 1.94 -5.25
N ALA A 66 4.84 1.37 -6.17
CA ALA A 66 5.32 0.31 -7.05
C ALA A 66 6.45 0.81 -7.97
N GLY A 67 6.40 2.09 -8.39
CA GLY A 67 7.49 2.75 -9.11
C GLY A 67 8.73 2.95 -8.24
N VAL A 68 8.55 3.44 -7.01
CA VAL A 68 9.65 3.61 -6.04
C VAL A 68 10.35 2.28 -5.77
N MET A 69 9.60 1.20 -5.58
CA MET A 69 10.14 -0.13 -5.34
C MET A 69 10.51 -0.89 -6.61
N GLN A 70 10.42 -0.23 -7.77
CA GLN A 70 10.84 -0.76 -9.07
C GLN A 70 10.17 -2.09 -9.43
N HIS A 71 8.89 -2.24 -9.03
CA HIS A 71 8.03 -3.30 -9.52
C HIS A 71 7.49 -2.95 -10.90
N THR A 72 7.05 -1.72 -11.08
CA THR A 72 6.52 -1.17 -12.33
C THR A 72 7.14 0.18 -12.64
N GLN A 73 7.07 0.59 -13.92
CA GLN A 73 7.36 1.94 -14.38
C GLN A 73 6.24 2.40 -15.30
N LYS A 74 6.16 3.69 -15.58
CA LYS A 74 5.16 4.26 -16.50
C LYS A 74 5.84 4.95 -17.67
N ASP A 75 5.33 4.74 -18.87
CA ASP A 75 5.82 5.41 -20.08
C ASP A 75 5.04 6.70 -20.40
N GLY A 76 4.09 7.05 -19.58
CA GLY A 76 3.35 8.30 -19.67
C GLY A 76 2.78 8.71 -18.30
N TRP A 77 2.90 9.99 -17.94
CA TRP A 77 2.46 10.54 -16.66
C TRP A 77 3.18 9.87 -15.47
N GLY A 78 4.46 9.57 -15.67
CA GLY A 78 5.29 8.85 -14.70
C GLY A 78 5.97 9.73 -13.65
N GLY A 79 5.81 11.05 -13.67
CA GLY A 79 6.58 11.95 -12.79
C GLY A 79 6.53 11.57 -11.31
N ALA A 80 5.34 11.33 -10.74
CA ALA A 80 5.20 10.89 -9.36
C ALA A 80 5.62 9.43 -9.16
N HIS A 81 5.36 8.56 -10.15
CA HIS A 81 5.60 7.13 -10.09
C HIS A 81 7.08 6.77 -10.26
N ASP A 82 7.68 7.23 -11.34
CA ASP A 82 9.04 6.88 -11.73
C ASP A 82 10.08 7.88 -11.19
N GLY A 83 9.75 9.18 -11.31
CA GLY A 83 10.65 10.28 -10.98
C GLY A 83 10.57 10.78 -9.55
N TYR A 84 9.62 10.27 -8.75
CA TYR A 84 9.36 10.70 -7.36
C TYR A 84 9.01 12.20 -7.25
N GLU A 85 8.39 12.75 -8.30
CA GLU A 85 7.94 14.15 -8.38
C GLU A 85 6.64 14.34 -7.60
N TRP A 86 6.66 13.92 -6.33
CA TRP A 86 5.51 14.08 -5.47
C TRP A 86 5.23 15.55 -5.17
N SER A 87 3.94 15.93 -5.21
CA SER A 87 3.49 17.27 -4.86
C SER A 87 2.86 17.28 -3.48
N ASP A 88 1.55 17.21 -3.39
CA ASP A 88 0.82 17.20 -2.13
C ASP A 88 0.33 15.78 -1.83
N GLN A 89 0.49 15.32 -0.59
CA GLN A 89 0.08 13.98 -0.15
C GLN A 89 -0.84 14.11 1.04
N ASP A 90 -2.13 14.13 0.71
CA ASP A 90 -3.20 14.30 1.66
C ASP A 90 -3.49 12.98 2.41
N TRP A 91 -3.61 13.07 3.72
CA TRP A 91 -4.01 11.95 4.58
C TRP A 91 -5.49 11.91 4.93
N SER A 92 -6.32 12.81 4.33
CA SER A 92 -7.75 12.90 4.62
C SER A 92 -8.50 11.59 4.38
N GLY A 93 -8.08 10.82 3.38
CA GLY A 93 -8.61 9.49 3.10
C GLY A 93 -8.43 8.53 4.28
N TYR A 94 -7.26 8.49 4.90
CA TYR A 94 -6.99 7.68 6.09
C TYR A 94 -7.82 8.12 7.29
N TYR A 95 -7.89 9.42 7.56
CA TYR A 95 -8.73 9.95 8.65
C TYR A 95 -10.22 9.78 8.38
N GLY A 96 -10.64 9.75 7.10
CA GLY A 96 -12.01 9.39 6.69
C GLY A 96 -12.37 7.95 7.09
N ILE A 97 -11.46 7.00 6.85
CA ILE A 97 -11.61 5.60 7.30
C ILE A 97 -11.62 5.52 8.84
N LEU A 98 -10.69 6.22 9.48
CA LEU A 98 -10.57 6.23 10.93
C LEU A 98 -11.82 6.76 11.64
N ARG A 99 -12.54 7.74 11.07
CA ARG A 99 -13.84 8.19 11.60
C ARG A 99 -14.88 7.07 11.59
N ASN A 100 -15.01 6.35 10.49
CA ASN A 100 -15.91 5.20 10.40
C ASN A 100 -15.50 4.08 11.36
N THR A 101 -14.19 3.89 11.53
CA THR A 101 -13.62 2.89 12.45
C THR A 101 -13.90 3.24 13.91
N GLU A 102 -13.76 4.52 14.27
CA GLU A 102 -14.08 5.00 15.63
C GLU A 102 -15.57 4.84 15.95
N GLU A 103 -16.45 5.14 14.99
CA GLU A 103 -17.89 4.94 15.16
C GLU A 103 -18.22 3.43 15.29
N LEU A 104 -17.57 2.56 14.50
CA LEU A 104 -17.68 1.11 14.65
C LEU A 104 -17.31 0.67 16.08
N ILE A 105 -16.17 1.13 16.61
CA ILE A 105 -15.70 0.80 17.95
C ILE A 105 -16.67 1.30 19.02
N LYS A 106 -17.10 2.57 18.93
CA LYS A 106 -18.01 3.22 19.89
C LYS A 106 -19.35 2.49 19.97
N LYS A 107 -19.98 2.19 18.84
CA LYS A 107 -21.24 1.45 18.77
C LYS A 107 -21.09 0.03 19.29
N SER A 108 -20.05 -0.68 18.88
CA SER A 108 -19.77 -2.04 19.33
C SER A 108 -19.58 -2.09 20.86
N LYS A 109 -18.87 -1.11 21.42
CA LYS A 109 -18.70 -0.99 22.87
C LYS A 109 -20.02 -0.79 23.60
N SER A 110 -20.93 0.05 23.08
CA SER A 110 -22.22 0.32 23.71
C SER A 110 -23.18 -0.86 23.68
N MET A 111 -22.94 -1.84 22.80
CA MET A 111 -23.75 -3.04 22.60
C MET A 111 -23.07 -4.33 23.11
N ASP A 112 -21.90 -4.23 23.74
CA ASP A 112 -21.09 -5.37 24.19
C ASP A 112 -20.77 -6.38 23.08
N LEU A 113 -20.36 -5.87 21.90
CA LEU A 113 -20.02 -6.63 20.72
C LEU A 113 -18.50 -6.71 20.55
N ASP A 114 -17.85 -7.65 21.25
CA ASP A 114 -16.39 -7.78 21.31
C ASP A 114 -15.76 -8.07 19.94
N PHE A 115 -16.40 -8.86 19.08
CA PHE A 115 -15.90 -9.16 17.72
C PHE A 115 -15.85 -7.89 16.87
N GLN A 116 -16.96 -7.18 16.73
CA GLN A 116 -17.06 -5.98 15.90
C GLN A 116 -16.12 -4.86 16.41
N LYS A 117 -16.04 -4.72 17.74
CA LYS A 117 -15.10 -3.81 18.39
C LYS A 117 -13.65 -4.16 18.04
N SER A 118 -13.30 -5.45 18.06
CA SER A 118 -11.95 -5.92 17.75
C SER A 118 -11.59 -5.69 16.29
N VAL A 119 -12.51 -5.96 15.36
CA VAL A 119 -12.34 -5.64 13.94
C VAL A 119 -12.04 -4.14 13.76
N GLY A 120 -12.83 -3.28 14.41
CA GLY A 120 -12.59 -1.84 14.41
C GLY A 120 -11.20 -1.47 14.95
N MET A 121 -10.80 -2.05 16.09
CA MET A 121 -9.49 -1.78 16.71
C MET A 121 -8.31 -2.24 15.84
N ILE A 122 -8.42 -3.38 15.14
CA ILE A 122 -7.39 -3.87 14.20
C ILE A 122 -7.24 -2.89 13.03
N LEU A 123 -8.36 -2.49 12.40
CA LEU A 123 -8.33 -1.59 11.25
C LEU A 123 -7.91 -0.16 11.65
N LYS A 124 -8.24 0.28 12.86
CA LYS A 124 -7.72 1.51 13.45
C LYS A 124 -6.20 1.45 13.61
N ALA A 125 -5.67 0.36 14.16
CA ALA A 125 -4.24 0.13 14.32
C ALA A 125 -3.52 0.10 12.96
N TYR A 126 -4.10 -0.56 11.95
CA TYR A 126 -3.55 -0.61 10.59
C TYR A 126 -3.46 0.79 9.97
N ASN A 127 -4.54 1.56 9.97
CA ASN A 127 -4.58 2.87 9.32
C ASN A 127 -3.70 3.92 10.04
N PHE A 128 -3.65 3.92 11.37
CA PHE A 128 -2.70 4.78 12.10
C PHE A 128 -1.24 4.36 11.87
N GLY A 129 -0.97 3.05 11.78
CA GLY A 129 0.36 2.56 11.42
C GLY A 129 0.77 3.01 10.02
N ALA A 130 -0.13 2.97 9.04
CA ALA A 130 0.12 3.50 7.70
C ALA A 130 0.40 5.01 7.72
N ILE A 131 -0.36 5.81 8.49
CA ILE A 131 -0.10 7.24 8.66
C ILE A 131 1.29 7.46 9.27
N ALA A 132 1.63 6.75 10.35
CA ALA A 132 2.93 6.85 10.98
C ALA A 132 4.08 6.43 10.05
N ASP A 133 3.89 5.37 9.25
CA ASP A 133 4.86 4.92 8.25
C ASP A 133 5.06 5.97 7.14
N LEU A 134 3.99 6.61 6.67
CA LEU A 134 4.02 7.50 5.53
C LEU A 134 4.50 8.92 5.88
N TRP A 135 4.06 9.49 6.99
CA TRP A 135 4.34 10.89 7.37
C TRP A 135 5.25 11.06 8.59
N GLY A 136 5.25 10.11 9.52
CA GLY A 136 5.95 10.22 10.81
C GLY A 136 5.01 10.63 11.94
N ASP A 137 5.31 11.72 12.65
CA ASP A 137 4.44 12.28 13.70
C ASP A 137 3.09 12.68 13.10
N ALA A 138 1.99 12.40 13.81
CA ALA A 138 0.64 12.67 13.32
C ALA A 138 -0.38 12.77 14.47
N PRO A 139 -1.54 13.40 14.26
CA PRO A 139 -2.62 13.33 15.24
C PRO A 139 -3.05 11.87 15.49
N TYR A 140 -2.93 11.41 16.74
CA TYR A 140 -3.29 10.06 17.17
C TYR A 140 -4.16 10.07 18.42
N SER A 141 -3.61 10.43 19.59
CA SER A 141 -4.31 10.39 20.87
C SER A 141 -5.45 11.43 20.98
N ARG A 142 -5.31 12.54 20.28
CA ARG A 142 -6.30 13.63 20.20
C ARG A 142 -6.96 13.73 18.83
N ALA A 143 -6.78 12.73 17.98
CA ALA A 143 -7.45 12.67 16.68
C ALA A 143 -8.95 12.41 16.83
N LEU A 144 -9.72 12.74 15.77
CA LEU A 144 -11.15 12.40 15.62
C LEU A 144 -12.08 13.06 16.65
N LEU A 145 -11.62 14.10 17.34
CA LEU A 145 -12.39 14.85 18.35
C LEU A 145 -12.92 16.19 17.84
N GLY A 146 -12.85 16.44 16.52
CA GLY A 146 -13.22 17.74 15.92
C GLY A 146 -14.67 18.19 16.20
N GLU A 147 -15.60 17.25 16.35
CA GLU A 147 -17.00 17.54 16.71
C GLU A 147 -17.15 18.20 18.09
N LEU A 148 -16.15 18.06 18.97
CA LEU A 148 -16.11 18.74 20.27
C LEU A 148 -15.67 20.20 20.16
N GLY A 149 -15.24 20.67 18.97
CA GLY A 149 -14.85 22.05 18.72
C GLY A 149 -13.60 22.50 19.49
N GLY A 150 -13.36 23.82 19.50
CA GLY A 150 -12.25 24.42 20.25
C GLY A 150 -10.87 23.92 19.78
N SER A 151 -9.98 23.58 20.72
CA SER A 151 -8.62 23.08 20.42
C SER A 151 -8.62 21.73 19.69
N ASN A 152 -9.73 20.98 19.71
CA ASN A 152 -9.82 19.71 18.97
C ASN A 152 -9.87 19.87 17.45
N LEU A 153 -10.12 21.08 16.94
CA LEU A 153 -10.03 21.41 15.51
C LEU A 153 -8.57 21.52 15.02
N LYS A 154 -7.62 21.67 15.95
CA LYS A 154 -6.18 21.73 15.69
C LYS A 154 -5.46 20.72 16.58
N PRO A 155 -5.66 19.41 16.37
CA PRO A 155 -5.11 18.39 17.23
C PRO A 155 -3.59 18.44 17.26
N VAL A 156 -3.01 18.16 18.44
CA VAL A 156 -1.57 17.96 18.59
C VAL A 156 -1.14 16.70 17.82
N PHE A 157 0.11 16.69 17.35
CA PHE A 157 0.70 15.51 16.74
C PHE A 157 1.44 14.71 17.81
N ASP A 158 1.09 13.44 17.91
CA ASP A 158 1.82 12.47 18.73
C ASP A 158 3.09 12.05 18.00
N SER A 159 4.11 11.67 18.76
CA SER A 159 5.35 11.18 18.15
C SER A 159 5.12 9.84 17.42
N GLN A 160 5.85 9.62 16.33
CA GLN A 160 5.81 8.35 15.59
C GLN A 160 6.05 7.15 16.52
N LYS A 161 6.93 7.29 17.53
CA LYS A 161 7.16 6.30 18.57
C LYS A 161 5.90 6.00 19.38
N ASP A 162 5.23 7.05 19.89
CA ASP A 162 4.05 6.88 20.74
C ASP A 162 2.88 6.27 19.97
N ILE A 163 2.75 6.60 18.68
CA ILE A 163 1.77 5.98 17.81
C ILE A 163 2.00 4.46 17.72
N TYR A 164 3.23 3.99 17.44
CA TYR A 164 3.52 2.56 17.38
C TYR A 164 3.30 1.86 18.70
N LEU A 165 3.73 2.45 19.83
CA LEU A 165 3.51 1.84 21.14
C LEU A 165 2.02 1.75 21.49
N GLY A 166 1.24 2.76 21.16
CA GLY A 166 -0.22 2.74 21.33
C GLY A 166 -0.92 1.69 20.46
N ILE A 167 -0.48 1.53 19.21
CA ILE A 167 -0.98 0.49 18.30
C ILE A 167 -0.69 -0.90 18.86
N LEU A 168 0.54 -1.16 19.30
CA LEU A 168 0.94 -2.45 19.86
C LEU A 168 0.15 -2.81 21.12
N ALA A 169 -0.08 -1.86 22.01
CA ALA A 169 -0.93 -2.05 23.20
C ALA A 169 -2.39 -2.35 22.82
N SER A 170 -2.92 -1.68 21.79
CA SER A 170 -4.26 -1.94 21.26
C SER A 170 -4.39 -3.36 20.70
N LEU A 171 -3.40 -3.83 19.92
CA LEU A 171 -3.39 -5.16 19.34
C LEU A 171 -3.26 -6.28 20.38
N ASP A 172 -2.51 -6.08 21.47
CA ASP A 172 -2.46 -7.02 22.60
C ASP A 172 -3.83 -7.14 23.30
N THR A 173 -4.54 -6.01 23.43
CA THR A 173 -5.93 -5.99 23.91
C THR A 173 -6.85 -6.77 22.98
N VAL A 174 -6.72 -6.59 21.68
CA VAL A 174 -7.50 -7.32 20.66
C VAL A 174 -7.26 -8.82 20.74
N ASN A 175 -6.00 -9.26 20.88
CA ASN A 175 -5.69 -10.68 21.04
C ASN A 175 -6.46 -11.29 22.23
N THR A 176 -6.57 -10.56 23.33
CA THR A 176 -7.36 -11.00 24.49
C THR A 176 -8.86 -11.01 24.19
N LEU A 177 -9.39 -9.97 23.55
CA LEU A 177 -10.81 -9.89 23.20
C LEU A 177 -11.24 -11.02 22.25
N LEU A 178 -10.37 -11.45 21.32
CA LEU A 178 -10.66 -12.50 20.35
C LEU A 178 -10.23 -13.91 20.80
N SER A 179 -9.96 -14.13 22.08
CA SER A 179 -9.49 -15.42 22.60
C SER A 179 -10.61 -16.42 22.96
N LYS A 180 -11.88 -15.99 22.92
CA LYS A 180 -13.05 -16.84 23.20
C LYS A 180 -13.38 -17.73 22.00
N ASN A 181 -14.23 -18.75 22.23
CA ASN A 181 -14.74 -19.58 21.12
C ASN A 181 -15.70 -18.78 20.22
N GLN A 182 -15.76 -19.16 18.94
CA GLN A 182 -16.58 -18.51 17.90
C GLN A 182 -18.03 -18.25 18.35
N ASN A 183 -18.66 -19.19 19.02
CA ASN A 183 -20.07 -19.14 19.44
C ASN A 183 -20.33 -18.26 20.67
N GLU A 184 -19.30 -17.72 21.30
CA GLU A 184 -19.43 -16.79 22.41
C GLU A 184 -19.56 -15.32 21.97
N TYR A 185 -19.36 -15.05 20.68
CA TYR A 185 -19.52 -13.71 20.12
C TYR A 185 -20.91 -13.51 19.54
N LYS A 186 -21.49 -12.34 19.81
CA LYS A 186 -22.85 -11.98 19.40
C LYS A 186 -22.87 -11.30 18.05
N ASP A 187 -23.96 -11.50 17.32
CA ASP A 187 -24.36 -10.71 16.15
C ASP A 187 -23.30 -10.60 15.04
N ILE A 188 -22.48 -11.63 14.88
CA ILE A 188 -21.54 -11.70 13.75
C ILE A 188 -22.34 -11.84 12.46
N ASN A 189 -22.08 -10.96 11.49
CA ASN A 189 -22.67 -11.02 10.15
C ASN A 189 -21.57 -11.31 9.12
N SER A 190 -21.51 -12.55 8.66
CA SER A 190 -20.51 -13.03 7.70
C SER A 190 -20.57 -12.31 6.34
N MET A 191 -21.73 -11.79 5.93
CA MET A 191 -21.87 -11.07 4.67
C MET A 191 -21.32 -9.65 4.72
N GLN A 192 -21.20 -9.06 5.92
CA GLN A 192 -20.61 -7.74 6.10
C GLN A 192 -19.10 -7.78 6.36
N ASP A 193 -18.58 -8.94 6.70
CA ASP A 193 -17.12 -9.16 6.80
C ASP A 193 -16.60 -9.75 5.48
N VAL A 194 -16.21 -8.86 4.57
CA VAL A 194 -15.71 -9.23 3.25
C VAL A 194 -14.29 -9.82 3.29
N LEU A 195 -13.63 -9.81 4.46
CA LEU A 195 -12.25 -10.30 4.62
C LEU A 195 -12.22 -11.77 5.06
N TYR A 196 -12.87 -12.09 6.18
CA TYR A 196 -12.83 -13.42 6.80
C TYR A 196 -14.21 -13.99 7.11
N HIS A 197 -15.27 -13.37 6.61
CA HIS A 197 -16.65 -13.86 6.73
C HIS A 197 -17.09 -14.16 8.18
N GLY A 198 -16.58 -13.39 9.12
CA GLY A 198 -16.89 -13.51 10.54
C GLY A 198 -16.07 -14.55 11.30
N ASP A 199 -15.01 -15.09 10.71
CA ASP A 199 -14.10 -16.02 11.38
C ASP A 199 -13.23 -15.29 12.41
N VAL A 200 -13.52 -15.53 13.69
CA VAL A 200 -12.82 -14.89 14.81
C VAL A 200 -11.35 -15.32 14.88
N ALA A 201 -11.05 -16.58 14.57
CA ALA A 201 -9.67 -17.08 14.63
C ALA A 201 -8.80 -16.42 13.57
N GLN A 202 -9.31 -16.20 12.37
CA GLN A 202 -8.61 -15.49 11.30
C GLN A 202 -8.34 -14.02 11.68
N TRP A 203 -9.33 -13.33 12.23
CA TRP A 203 -9.13 -11.96 12.74
C TRP A 203 -8.09 -11.89 13.86
N ARG A 204 -8.05 -12.89 14.75
CA ARG A 204 -7.03 -12.99 15.80
C ARG A 204 -5.63 -13.21 15.24
N LYS A 205 -5.49 -14.11 14.24
CA LYS A 205 -4.24 -14.29 13.49
C LYS A 205 -3.77 -12.97 12.85
N PHE A 206 -4.69 -12.26 12.20
CA PHE A 206 -4.37 -10.97 11.59
C PHE A 206 -3.89 -9.94 12.62
N ALA A 207 -4.56 -9.82 13.77
CA ALA A 207 -4.14 -8.89 14.83
C ALA A 207 -2.72 -9.17 15.34
N ASN A 208 -2.40 -10.43 15.64
CA ASN A 208 -1.09 -10.83 16.12
C ASN A 208 0.00 -10.67 15.05
N SER A 209 -0.32 -10.97 13.81
CA SER A 209 0.57 -10.77 12.66
C SER A 209 0.84 -9.30 12.39
N LEU A 210 -0.15 -8.45 12.56
CA LEU A 210 0.00 -7.00 12.48
C LEU A 210 0.89 -6.46 13.62
N ALA A 211 0.74 -7.00 14.84
CA ALA A 211 1.64 -6.67 15.94
C ALA A 211 3.09 -7.10 15.63
N LEU A 212 3.28 -8.31 15.08
CA LEU A 212 4.60 -8.80 14.66
C LEU A 212 5.25 -7.86 13.62
N ARG A 213 4.48 -7.39 12.61
CA ARG A 213 4.93 -6.39 11.63
C ARG A 213 5.42 -5.12 12.32
N TYR A 214 4.65 -4.54 13.24
CA TYR A 214 5.02 -3.29 13.89
C TYR A 214 6.16 -3.45 14.89
N TYR A 215 6.29 -4.57 15.59
CA TYR A 215 7.50 -4.87 16.36
C TYR A 215 8.75 -4.90 15.47
N MET A 216 8.69 -5.58 14.31
CA MET A 216 9.81 -5.58 13.37
C MET A 216 10.06 -4.17 12.79
N ARG A 217 9.01 -3.38 12.54
CA ARG A 217 9.09 -2.01 12.05
C ARG A 217 9.94 -1.12 12.95
N ILE A 218 9.75 -1.22 14.27
CA ILE A 218 10.48 -0.40 15.26
C ILE A 218 11.81 -1.03 15.70
N SER A 219 12.21 -2.17 15.16
CA SER A 219 13.35 -2.95 15.66
C SER A 219 14.69 -2.22 15.65
N SER A 220 14.90 -1.31 14.71
CA SER A 220 16.12 -0.49 14.64
C SER A 220 16.19 0.61 15.71
N LYS A 221 15.05 1.01 16.28
CA LYS A 221 14.95 2.11 17.26
C LYS A 221 14.68 1.60 18.68
N GLU A 222 13.84 0.61 18.80
CA GLU A 222 13.39 0.04 20.08
C GLU A 222 13.66 -1.47 20.08
N THR A 223 14.91 -1.87 19.84
CA THR A 223 15.32 -3.28 19.65
C THR A 223 14.88 -4.17 20.81
N ALA A 224 15.00 -3.73 22.05
CA ALA A 224 14.61 -4.51 23.23
C ALA A 224 13.08 -4.77 23.25
N ILE A 225 12.27 -3.75 22.94
CA ILE A 225 10.80 -3.86 22.88
C ILE A 225 10.40 -4.76 21.71
N ALA A 226 11.00 -4.55 20.54
CA ALA A 226 10.74 -5.33 19.34
C ALA A 226 11.06 -6.82 19.56
N ARG A 227 12.25 -7.12 20.09
CA ARG A 227 12.67 -8.48 20.40
C ARG A 227 11.72 -9.15 21.38
N ALA A 228 11.46 -8.52 22.50
CA ALA A 228 10.58 -9.08 23.52
C ALA A 228 9.16 -9.34 22.99
N GLY A 229 8.61 -8.43 22.17
CA GLY A 229 7.29 -8.59 21.55
C GLY A 229 7.26 -9.72 20.53
N ILE A 230 8.25 -9.82 19.65
CA ILE A 230 8.35 -10.89 18.65
C ILE A 230 8.55 -12.23 19.32
N GLU A 231 9.47 -12.35 20.29
CA GLU A 231 9.71 -13.57 21.05
C GLU A 231 8.44 -14.01 21.79
N LYS A 232 7.73 -13.08 22.47
CA LYS A 232 6.44 -13.34 23.13
C LYS A 232 5.44 -13.99 22.17
N ILE A 233 5.23 -13.38 21.01
CA ILE A 233 4.25 -13.82 20.00
C ILE A 233 4.68 -15.17 19.40
N ALA A 234 5.92 -15.28 18.93
CA ALA A 234 6.38 -16.42 18.16
C ALA A 234 6.59 -17.68 19.01
N THR A 235 6.85 -17.56 20.31
CA THR A 235 7.06 -18.72 21.19
C THR A 235 5.79 -19.24 21.87
N HIS A 236 4.68 -18.53 21.74
CA HIS A 236 3.40 -18.92 22.34
C HIS A 236 2.27 -18.98 21.30
N PRO A 237 2.35 -19.87 20.27
CA PRO A 237 1.42 -19.90 19.15
C PRO A 237 -0.04 -20.15 19.53
N GLU A 238 -0.30 -20.87 20.64
CA GLU A 238 -1.66 -21.09 21.16
C GLU A 238 -2.28 -19.79 21.72
N GLN A 239 -1.45 -18.91 22.25
CA GLN A 239 -1.90 -17.62 22.80
C GLN A 239 -1.89 -16.51 21.76
N TYR A 240 -0.98 -16.59 20.80
CA TYR A 240 -0.75 -15.59 19.74
C TYR A 240 -0.66 -16.28 18.38
N PRO A 241 -1.78 -16.84 17.87
CA PRO A 241 -1.78 -17.47 16.56
C PRO A 241 -1.42 -16.45 15.46
N LEU A 242 -0.65 -16.90 14.47
CA LEU A 242 -0.15 -16.09 13.35
C LEU A 242 -0.70 -16.58 12.02
N MET A 243 -0.67 -15.69 11.03
CA MET A 243 -0.94 -15.98 9.63
C MET A 243 0.30 -16.64 9.01
N LEU A 244 0.34 -17.95 8.92
CA LEU A 244 1.51 -18.69 8.41
C LEU A 244 1.26 -19.35 7.06
N ASP A 245 0.01 -19.61 6.71
CA ASP A 245 -0.40 -20.20 5.45
C ASP A 245 -1.17 -19.20 4.58
N SER A 246 -1.10 -19.34 3.25
CA SER A 246 -1.75 -18.43 2.30
C SER A 246 -3.28 -18.36 2.44
N GLU A 247 -3.90 -19.34 3.07
CA GLU A 247 -5.32 -19.34 3.41
C GLU A 247 -5.65 -18.31 4.51
N ASP A 248 -4.66 -17.91 5.29
CA ASP A 248 -4.77 -16.87 6.31
C ASP A 248 -4.64 -15.44 5.73
N ASP A 249 -4.27 -15.29 4.45
CA ASP A 249 -4.02 -13.99 3.83
C ASP A 249 -5.18 -13.02 4.07
N ALA A 250 -4.89 -11.85 4.66
CA ALA A 250 -5.84 -10.76 4.78
C ALA A 250 -6.06 -10.11 3.41
N SER A 251 -6.89 -10.74 2.59
CA SER A 251 -7.15 -10.29 1.23
C SER A 251 -8.61 -10.53 0.82
N PHE A 252 -9.16 -9.60 0.02
CA PHE A 252 -10.50 -9.76 -0.55
C PHE A 252 -10.51 -9.40 -2.04
N PRO A 253 -11.40 -10.04 -2.86
CA PRO A 253 -11.49 -9.79 -4.28
C PRO A 253 -12.19 -8.47 -4.58
N TYR A 254 -11.85 -7.86 -5.71
CA TYR A 254 -12.67 -6.83 -6.34
C TYR A 254 -13.95 -7.45 -6.90
N ILE A 255 -15.07 -6.74 -6.82
CA ILE A 255 -16.39 -7.24 -7.25
C ILE A 255 -16.60 -6.99 -8.75
N GLY A 256 -16.14 -5.83 -9.26
CA GLY A 256 -16.17 -5.50 -10.68
C GLY A 256 -17.52 -5.00 -11.20
N ASN A 257 -18.45 -4.57 -10.35
CA ASN A 257 -19.79 -4.12 -10.74
C ASN A 257 -19.86 -2.63 -11.07
N SER A 258 -18.86 -1.87 -10.64
CA SER A 258 -18.73 -0.42 -10.89
C SER A 258 -17.27 -0.02 -10.98
N SER A 259 -16.99 1.18 -11.46
CA SER A 259 -15.61 1.71 -11.51
C SER A 259 -14.94 1.74 -10.13
N SER A 260 -15.70 2.03 -9.07
CA SER A 260 -15.16 2.17 -7.70
C SER A 260 -14.89 0.84 -7.00
N ASP A 261 -15.47 -0.27 -7.44
CA ASP A 261 -15.27 -1.62 -6.89
C ASP A 261 -14.49 -2.56 -7.82
N SER A 262 -13.82 -1.98 -8.81
CA SER A 262 -13.03 -2.68 -9.82
C SER A 262 -11.54 -2.49 -9.63
N TRP A 263 -10.75 -3.41 -10.19
CA TRP A 263 -9.28 -3.30 -10.22
C TRP A 263 -8.85 -1.96 -10.83
N PRO A 264 -7.87 -1.23 -10.26
CA PRO A 264 -7.62 0.18 -10.61
C PRO A 264 -7.25 0.46 -12.07
N CYS A 265 -6.58 -0.47 -12.76
CA CYS A 265 -6.21 -0.30 -14.17
C CYS A 265 -7.05 -1.14 -15.14
N ASN A 266 -8.24 -1.59 -14.71
CA ASN A 266 -9.15 -2.35 -15.57
C ASN A 266 -9.58 -1.56 -16.82
N THR A 267 -9.84 -2.29 -17.91
CA THR A 267 -10.27 -1.70 -19.17
C THR A 267 -11.79 -1.77 -19.38
N THR A 268 -12.51 -2.36 -18.44
CA THR A 268 -13.98 -2.41 -18.47
C THR A 268 -14.57 -1.00 -18.33
N TYR A 269 -14.01 -0.20 -17.44
CA TYR A 269 -14.45 1.17 -17.16
C TYR A 269 -13.50 2.25 -17.74
N ASP A 270 -12.24 1.91 -18.06
CA ASP A 270 -11.32 2.74 -18.84
C ASP A 270 -11.24 2.22 -20.28
N ILE A 271 -12.23 2.59 -21.12
CA ILE A 271 -12.33 2.14 -22.51
C ILE A 271 -11.10 2.55 -23.35
N SER A 272 -10.42 3.62 -22.97
CA SER A 272 -9.18 4.06 -23.62
C SER A 272 -7.99 3.14 -23.32
N GLU A 273 -8.12 2.28 -22.33
CA GLU A 273 -7.04 1.44 -21.77
C GLU A 273 -5.83 2.25 -21.28
N SER A 274 -5.96 3.57 -21.11
CA SER A 274 -4.81 4.43 -20.90
C SER A 274 -4.10 4.14 -19.58
N ASN A 275 -4.84 3.77 -18.53
CA ASN A 275 -4.25 3.42 -17.24
C ASN A 275 -3.47 2.11 -17.32
N TYR A 276 -4.00 1.09 -17.99
CA TYR A 276 -3.31 -0.18 -18.23
C TYR A 276 -2.06 0.00 -19.12
N ARG A 277 -2.22 0.71 -20.26
CA ARG A 277 -1.14 0.88 -21.25
C ARG A 277 0.07 1.63 -20.71
N ARG A 278 -0.13 2.56 -19.76
CA ARG A 278 0.97 3.30 -19.13
C ARG A 278 1.89 2.43 -18.28
N ILE A 279 1.35 1.37 -17.69
CA ILE A 279 2.10 0.56 -16.73
C ILE A 279 2.92 -0.49 -17.49
N LYS A 280 4.23 -0.46 -17.30
CA LYS A 280 5.19 -1.44 -17.77
C LYS A 280 5.79 -2.17 -16.58
N MET A 281 6.24 -3.40 -16.79
CA MET A 281 7.11 -4.05 -15.80
C MET A 281 8.41 -3.27 -15.68
N CYS A 282 8.93 -3.11 -14.45
CA CYS A 282 10.26 -2.51 -14.29
C CYS A 282 11.36 -3.52 -14.62
N SER A 283 12.43 -3.07 -15.30
CA SER A 283 13.56 -3.93 -15.64
C SER A 283 14.21 -4.56 -14.41
N THR A 284 14.32 -3.82 -13.31
CA THR A 284 14.87 -4.33 -12.03
C THR A 284 14.15 -5.60 -11.56
N LEU A 285 12.81 -5.61 -11.61
CA LEU A 285 12.04 -6.80 -11.22
C LEU A 285 12.10 -7.89 -12.29
N VAL A 286 11.95 -7.54 -13.56
CA VAL A 286 11.97 -8.52 -14.67
C VAL A 286 13.28 -9.28 -14.70
N GLU A 287 14.41 -8.58 -14.72
CA GLU A 287 15.76 -9.18 -14.75
C GLU A 287 15.99 -10.07 -13.52
N LYS A 288 15.52 -9.64 -12.33
CA LYS A 288 15.62 -10.45 -11.11
C LYS A 288 14.80 -11.74 -11.24
N LEU A 289 13.55 -11.66 -11.68
CA LEU A 289 12.68 -12.83 -11.85
C LEU A 289 13.23 -13.79 -12.93
N GLN A 290 13.79 -13.26 -14.03
CA GLN A 290 14.47 -14.06 -15.04
C GLN A 290 15.72 -14.77 -14.49
N ALA A 291 16.59 -14.05 -13.79
CA ALA A 291 17.80 -14.61 -13.19
C ALA A 291 17.51 -15.73 -12.19
N LEU A 292 16.37 -15.66 -11.49
CA LEU A 292 15.91 -16.67 -10.55
C LEU A 292 15.00 -17.74 -11.19
N ASN A 293 14.72 -17.68 -12.51
CA ASN A 293 13.71 -18.50 -13.16
C ASN A 293 12.39 -18.52 -12.39
N ASP A 294 11.97 -17.35 -11.90
CA ASP A 294 10.82 -17.22 -11.00
C ASP A 294 9.50 -17.47 -11.74
N PRO A 295 8.68 -18.45 -11.31
CA PRO A 295 7.46 -18.82 -12.02
C PRO A 295 6.37 -17.74 -11.98
N ARG A 296 6.50 -16.74 -11.09
CA ARG A 296 5.54 -15.63 -10.96
C ARG A 296 5.66 -14.63 -12.11
N LEU A 297 6.81 -14.58 -12.81
CA LEU A 297 7.02 -13.67 -13.94
C LEU A 297 5.92 -13.80 -14.99
N GLY A 298 5.60 -15.01 -15.43
CA GLY A 298 4.56 -15.27 -16.43
C GLY A 298 3.13 -14.97 -15.98
N ILE A 299 2.90 -14.83 -14.65
CA ILE A 299 1.61 -14.42 -14.09
C ILE A 299 1.49 -12.90 -14.04
N TRP A 300 2.59 -12.20 -13.72
CA TRP A 300 2.59 -10.75 -13.49
C TRP A 300 2.85 -9.93 -14.74
N ALA A 301 3.67 -10.48 -15.65
CA ALA A 301 4.09 -9.82 -16.88
C ALA A 301 3.49 -10.46 -18.12
N ARG A 302 3.27 -9.63 -19.13
CA ARG A 302 3.01 -10.06 -20.50
C ARG A 302 4.33 -10.17 -21.24
N LYS A 303 4.53 -11.23 -22.03
CA LYS A 303 5.64 -11.32 -22.99
C LYS A 303 5.56 -10.18 -23.99
N ILE A 304 6.71 -9.78 -24.52
CA ILE A 304 6.77 -8.81 -25.61
C ILE A 304 6.11 -9.37 -26.88
N ASP A 305 5.53 -8.48 -27.69
CA ASP A 305 4.84 -8.91 -28.92
C ASP A 305 5.81 -9.15 -30.08
N ILE A 306 6.89 -8.36 -30.14
CA ILE A 306 7.85 -8.38 -31.25
C ILE A 306 9.26 -8.26 -30.68
N PRO A 307 10.03 -9.36 -30.65
CA PRO A 307 11.44 -9.32 -30.27
C PRO A 307 12.29 -8.50 -31.23
N LEU A 308 13.30 -7.80 -30.71
CA LEU A 308 14.31 -7.10 -31.48
C LEU A 308 15.49 -8.02 -31.81
N VAL A 309 16.01 -7.91 -33.03
CA VAL A 309 17.20 -8.64 -33.45
C VAL A 309 18.11 -7.69 -34.20
N ILE A 310 19.37 -7.57 -33.80
CA ILE A 310 20.40 -6.85 -34.53
C ILE A 310 21.06 -7.82 -35.51
N ASP A 311 21.04 -7.46 -36.80
CA ASP A 311 21.74 -8.22 -37.85
C ASP A 311 22.80 -7.30 -38.51
N PRO A 312 24.08 -7.47 -38.14
CA PRO A 312 25.17 -6.66 -38.66
C PRO A 312 25.42 -6.84 -40.18
N SER A 313 24.82 -7.86 -40.80
CA SER A 313 24.95 -8.09 -42.27
C SER A 313 24.00 -7.20 -43.07
N LYS A 314 23.05 -6.53 -42.45
CA LYS A 314 22.08 -5.66 -43.09
C LYS A 314 22.70 -4.29 -43.41
N PRO A 315 22.26 -3.64 -44.52
CA PRO A 315 22.73 -2.31 -44.85
C PRO A 315 22.29 -1.28 -43.81
N ASP A 316 23.03 -0.19 -43.70
CA ASP A 316 22.72 0.91 -42.79
C ASP A 316 21.28 1.41 -42.97
N GLY A 317 20.59 1.62 -41.83
CA GLY A 317 19.21 2.05 -41.75
C GLY A 317 18.19 0.95 -42.01
N PHE A 318 18.60 -0.30 -42.16
CA PHE A 318 17.65 -1.42 -42.30
C PHE A 318 16.86 -1.63 -41.00
N ASP A 319 15.54 -1.67 -41.10
CA ASP A 319 14.60 -1.81 -40.01
C ASP A 319 13.28 -2.40 -40.52
N GLU A 320 13.14 -3.72 -40.47
CA GLU A 320 11.97 -4.42 -41.03
C GLU A 320 11.51 -5.57 -40.12
N LYS A 321 10.22 -5.90 -40.25
CA LYS A 321 9.64 -7.07 -39.58
C LYS A 321 9.82 -8.32 -40.43
N ILE A 322 10.59 -9.29 -39.92
CA ILE A 322 10.89 -10.56 -40.58
C ILE A 322 10.55 -11.69 -39.62
N ASP A 323 9.74 -12.64 -40.02
CA ASP A 323 9.34 -13.82 -39.22
C ASP A 323 8.89 -13.51 -37.80
N GLY A 324 8.10 -12.43 -37.66
CA GLY A 324 7.54 -12.00 -36.36
C GLY A 324 8.51 -11.20 -35.49
N LYS A 325 9.77 -11.03 -35.87
CA LYS A 325 10.79 -10.23 -35.18
C LYS A 325 11.05 -8.93 -35.93
N ARG A 326 11.44 -7.87 -35.24
CA ARG A 326 11.97 -6.64 -35.86
C ARG A 326 13.48 -6.79 -36.01
N VAL A 327 13.93 -6.91 -37.24
CA VAL A 327 15.34 -7.04 -37.57
C VAL A 327 15.87 -5.67 -37.97
N ILE A 328 16.92 -5.22 -37.31
CA ILE A 328 17.55 -3.91 -37.49
C ILE A 328 19.03 -4.05 -37.81
N ALA A 329 19.57 -3.11 -38.59
CA ALA A 329 21.00 -2.99 -38.79
C ALA A 329 21.72 -2.50 -37.52
N GLN A 330 23.02 -2.77 -37.42
CA GLN A 330 23.85 -2.36 -36.29
C GLN A 330 23.79 -0.84 -36.07
N ASN A 331 23.86 -0.02 -37.14
CA ASN A 331 23.85 1.43 -37.01
C ASN A 331 22.53 1.99 -36.41
N VAL A 332 21.39 1.31 -36.58
CA VAL A 332 20.12 1.69 -35.94
C VAL A 332 20.21 1.51 -34.44
N ALA A 333 20.78 0.40 -33.98
CA ALA A 333 21.03 0.16 -32.56
C ALA A 333 22.04 1.15 -31.96
N ASP A 334 23.09 1.48 -32.70
CA ASP A 334 24.12 2.44 -32.28
C ASP A 334 23.55 3.86 -32.15
N ILE A 335 22.68 4.28 -33.06
CA ILE A 335 21.97 5.56 -33.00
C ILE A 335 21.07 5.61 -31.75
N TYR A 336 20.31 4.55 -31.48
CA TYR A 336 19.46 4.47 -30.28
C TYR A 336 20.33 4.59 -29.03
N THR A 337 21.39 3.78 -28.93
CA THR A 337 22.31 3.78 -27.79
C THR A 337 22.95 5.16 -27.58
N SER A 338 23.35 5.83 -28.67
CA SER A 338 23.91 7.18 -28.61
C SER A 338 22.91 8.23 -28.12
N ASN A 339 21.64 8.13 -28.56
CA ASN A 339 20.60 9.08 -28.19
C ASN A 339 20.15 8.95 -26.74
N PHE A 340 20.12 7.76 -26.21
CA PHE A 340 19.53 7.46 -24.91
C PHE A 340 20.54 7.00 -23.85
N ASN A 341 21.82 6.85 -24.21
CA ASN A 341 22.86 6.29 -23.35
C ASN A 341 22.46 4.95 -22.71
N LEU A 342 21.72 4.13 -23.44
CA LEU A 342 21.22 2.83 -23.03
C LEU A 342 21.20 1.91 -24.25
N PRO A 343 21.77 0.69 -24.17
CA PRO A 343 21.63 -0.31 -25.24
C PRO A 343 20.19 -0.80 -25.36
N LEU A 344 19.85 -1.36 -26.53
CA LEU A 344 18.59 -2.07 -26.70
C LEU A 344 18.58 -3.33 -25.83
N ASP A 345 17.45 -3.61 -25.23
CA ASP A 345 17.19 -4.90 -24.58
C ASP A 345 16.68 -5.88 -25.66
N LEU A 346 17.40 -6.97 -25.87
CA LEU A 346 17.15 -7.96 -26.91
C LEU A 346 16.55 -9.25 -26.35
N ASP A 347 16.13 -9.27 -25.07
CA ASP A 347 15.47 -10.47 -24.54
C ASP A 347 14.25 -10.83 -25.39
N PRO A 348 14.12 -12.12 -25.81
CA PRO A 348 13.07 -12.52 -26.74
C PRO A 348 11.68 -12.65 -26.10
N GLU A 349 11.58 -12.60 -24.78
CA GLU A 349 10.32 -12.85 -24.06
C GLU A 349 9.91 -11.72 -23.13
N TYR A 350 10.79 -11.21 -22.27
CA TYR A 350 10.44 -10.23 -21.25
C TYR A 350 11.46 -9.10 -21.19
N VAL A 351 10.97 -7.90 -21.42
CA VAL A 351 11.78 -6.68 -21.45
C VAL A 351 11.16 -5.64 -20.54
N GLY A 352 11.82 -5.31 -19.44
CA GLY A 352 11.33 -4.31 -18.47
C GLY A 352 11.76 -2.89 -18.80
N LEU A 353 10.94 -1.89 -18.48
CA LEU A 353 11.29 -0.49 -18.60
C LEU A 353 12.25 -0.09 -17.45
N PRO A 354 13.44 0.47 -17.73
CA PRO A 354 14.38 0.87 -16.69
C PRO A 354 13.82 1.98 -15.79
N PRO A 355 14.16 1.99 -14.48
CA PRO A 355 13.61 2.95 -13.53
C PRO A 355 14.04 4.38 -13.85
N ALA A 356 13.07 5.31 -13.94
CA ALA A 356 13.29 6.74 -14.23
C ALA A 356 14.39 6.96 -15.29
N TRP A 357 14.31 6.21 -16.38
CA TRP A 357 15.39 6.14 -17.38
C TRP A 357 15.51 7.40 -18.23
N SER A 358 14.39 7.93 -18.71
CA SER A 358 14.37 9.00 -19.70
C SER A 358 13.19 9.93 -19.50
N ILE A 359 13.35 11.19 -19.95
CA ILE A 359 12.26 12.18 -20.08
C ILE A 359 11.22 11.75 -21.13
N ALA A 360 11.58 10.85 -22.04
CA ALA A 360 10.71 10.29 -23.07
C ALA A 360 10.63 8.75 -22.95
N PRO A 361 10.10 8.21 -21.83
CA PRO A 361 10.10 6.76 -21.58
C PRO A 361 9.28 5.98 -22.60
N GLN A 362 8.32 6.62 -23.29
CA GLN A 362 7.56 6.00 -24.37
C GLN A 362 8.41 5.62 -25.58
N ALA A 363 9.64 6.17 -25.73
CA ALA A 363 10.55 5.82 -26.83
C ALA A 363 11.39 4.56 -26.52
N TYR A 364 11.20 3.95 -25.36
CA TYR A 364 12.00 2.81 -24.91
C TYR A 364 11.98 1.68 -25.94
N ASN A 365 13.19 1.13 -26.15
CA ASN A 365 13.43 -0.04 -26.97
C ASN A 365 12.88 0.09 -28.41
N LEU A 366 13.08 1.28 -29.04
CA LEU A 366 12.60 1.61 -30.37
C LEU A 366 11.07 1.50 -30.53
N CYS A 367 10.28 1.84 -29.52
CA CYS A 367 8.82 1.85 -29.66
C CYS A 367 8.39 2.65 -30.89
N PRO A 368 7.59 2.08 -31.80
CA PRO A 368 7.18 2.76 -33.02
C PRO A 368 6.14 3.87 -32.79
N ASN A 369 5.44 3.84 -31.66
CA ASN A 369 4.45 4.86 -31.29
C ASN A 369 4.98 5.68 -30.12
N LEU A 370 5.21 6.97 -30.36
CA LEU A 370 5.74 7.92 -29.38
C LEU A 370 4.66 8.72 -28.64
N GLU A 371 3.39 8.37 -28.80
CA GLU A 371 2.31 8.94 -28.02
C GLU A 371 2.42 8.51 -26.55
N GLN A 372 1.81 9.28 -25.63
CA GLN A 372 1.69 8.85 -24.25
C GLN A 372 0.91 7.55 -24.11
N ALA A 373 1.35 6.69 -23.22
CA ALA A 373 0.75 5.38 -22.96
C ALA A 373 0.67 4.47 -24.21
N PRO A 374 1.79 4.23 -24.91
CA PRO A 374 1.78 3.37 -26.07
C PRO A 374 1.60 1.90 -25.71
N LEU A 375 1.07 1.12 -26.63
CA LEU A 375 1.27 -0.32 -26.64
C LEU A 375 2.64 -0.61 -27.27
N ASN A 376 3.69 -0.54 -26.45
CA ASN A 376 5.05 -0.81 -26.92
C ASN A 376 5.22 -2.32 -27.18
N PRO A 377 5.42 -2.76 -28.45
CA PRO A 377 5.53 -4.17 -28.78
C PRO A 377 6.85 -4.80 -28.32
N HIS A 378 7.82 -3.99 -27.93
CA HIS A 378 9.18 -4.38 -27.54
C HIS A 378 9.43 -4.27 -26.02
N ALA A 379 8.38 -4.02 -25.22
CA ALA A 379 8.48 -3.94 -23.77
C ALA A 379 7.33 -4.72 -23.10
N SER A 380 7.63 -5.34 -21.98
CA SER A 380 6.65 -6.09 -21.18
C SER A 380 5.72 -5.16 -20.44
N HIS A 381 4.44 -5.27 -20.71
CA HIS A 381 3.37 -4.72 -19.89
C HIS A 381 3.10 -5.64 -18.70
N ILE A 382 2.35 -5.14 -17.73
CA ILE A 382 1.71 -6.02 -16.76
C ILE A 382 0.79 -7.00 -17.48
N SER A 383 0.55 -8.17 -16.87
CA SER A 383 -0.24 -9.25 -17.47
C SER A 383 -1.66 -8.79 -17.85
N GLU A 384 -2.23 -9.42 -18.88
CA GLU A 384 -3.60 -9.19 -19.36
C GLU A 384 -4.68 -9.42 -18.29
N ILE A 385 -4.39 -10.20 -17.21
CA ILE A 385 -5.32 -10.38 -16.11
C ILE A 385 -5.73 -9.04 -15.46
N TYR A 386 -4.83 -8.05 -15.49
CA TYR A 386 -5.06 -6.72 -14.90
C TYR A 386 -5.99 -5.82 -15.73
N LYS A 387 -6.38 -6.24 -16.93
CA LYS A 387 -7.43 -5.58 -17.72
C LYS A 387 -8.84 -5.86 -17.19
N ALA A 388 -9.01 -6.96 -16.47
CA ALA A 388 -10.31 -7.33 -15.94
C ALA A 388 -10.70 -6.44 -14.76
N ALA A 389 -12.00 -6.20 -14.60
CA ALA A 389 -12.57 -5.46 -13.46
C ALA A 389 -12.46 -6.27 -12.15
N ALA A 390 -12.57 -7.60 -12.25
CA ALA A 390 -12.46 -8.54 -11.14
C ALA A 390 -11.84 -9.86 -11.62
N GLY A 391 -11.32 -10.65 -10.68
CA GLY A 391 -10.72 -11.95 -10.98
C GLY A 391 -10.10 -12.60 -9.74
N PRO A 392 -9.78 -13.90 -9.78
CA PRO A 392 -9.31 -14.65 -8.62
C PRO A 392 -7.96 -14.15 -8.06
N LEU A 393 -7.14 -13.53 -8.91
CA LEU A 393 -5.86 -12.92 -8.52
C LEU A 393 -5.95 -11.40 -8.30
N LEU A 394 -7.07 -10.76 -8.65
CA LEU A 394 -7.33 -9.34 -8.46
C LEU A 394 -7.92 -9.09 -7.08
N LYS A 395 -7.06 -9.07 -6.08
CA LYS A 395 -7.43 -8.91 -4.67
C LYS A 395 -6.73 -7.72 -4.04
N ALA A 396 -7.41 -7.01 -3.15
CA ALA A 396 -6.78 -6.11 -2.21
C ALA A 396 -6.10 -6.96 -1.13
N ARG A 397 -4.76 -6.94 -1.10
CA ARG A 397 -3.95 -7.72 -0.15
C ARG A 397 -3.42 -6.79 0.93
N ILE A 398 -4.06 -6.85 2.12
CA ILE A 398 -3.72 -6.01 3.27
C ILE A 398 -2.49 -6.57 3.99
N MET A 399 -2.42 -7.90 4.09
CA MET A 399 -1.30 -8.62 4.71
C MET A 399 -1.26 -10.06 4.17
N SER A 400 -0.06 -10.61 4.00
CA SER A 400 0.11 -11.99 3.53
C SER A 400 0.90 -12.84 4.51
N ALA A 401 0.63 -14.15 4.50
CA ALA A 401 1.41 -15.13 5.22
C ALA A 401 2.89 -15.15 4.76
N ALA A 402 3.15 -14.86 3.49
CA ALA A 402 4.50 -14.73 2.98
C ALA A 402 5.29 -13.66 3.73
N GLU A 403 4.70 -12.48 3.94
CA GLU A 403 5.32 -11.40 4.70
C GLU A 403 5.67 -11.82 6.13
N ILE A 404 4.72 -12.48 6.81
CA ILE A 404 4.88 -12.90 8.21
C ILE A 404 6.00 -13.93 8.34
N ASN A 405 6.06 -14.90 7.44
CA ASN A 405 7.15 -15.87 7.42
C ASN A 405 8.52 -15.19 7.19
N PHE A 406 8.61 -14.21 6.30
CA PHE A 406 9.88 -13.48 6.10
C PHE A 406 10.25 -12.61 7.32
N ILE A 407 9.28 -12.06 8.06
CA ILE A 407 9.55 -11.36 9.33
C ILE A 407 10.12 -12.34 10.37
N LEU A 408 9.57 -13.55 10.47
CA LEU A 408 10.06 -14.58 11.36
C LEU A 408 11.45 -15.09 10.92
N ALA A 409 11.71 -15.20 9.61
CA ALA A 409 13.03 -15.53 9.07
C ALA A 409 14.08 -14.49 9.48
N GLU A 410 13.76 -13.19 9.36
CA GLU A 410 14.63 -12.10 9.82
C GLU A 410 14.86 -12.15 11.33
N ALA A 411 13.81 -12.36 12.12
CA ALA A 411 13.92 -12.46 13.57
C ALA A 411 14.83 -13.63 13.99
N ALA A 412 14.67 -14.81 13.36
CA ALA A 412 15.51 -15.96 13.58
C ALA A 412 16.98 -15.70 13.18
N LEU A 413 17.20 -15.03 12.04
CA LEU A 413 18.54 -14.64 11.57
C LEU A 413 19.23 -13.69 12.58
N ASN A 414 18.46 -12.80 13.20
CA ASN A 414 18.94 -11.90 14.27
C ASN A 414 19.20 -12.61 15.61
N GLY A 415 18.99 -13.93 15.67
CA GLY A 415 19.17 -14.70 16.90
C GLY A 415 18.07 -14.49 17.94
N TRP A 416 16.87 -14.05 17.53
CA TRP A 416 15.71 -13.93 18.40
C TRP A 416 14.98 -15.27 18.50
N SER A 417 14.40 -15.56 19.66
CA SER A 417 13.71 -16.82 19.91
C SER A 417 12.38 -16.84 19.15
N VAL A 418 12.32 -17.67 18.13
CA VAL A 418 11.12 -18.01 17.36
C VAL A 418 11.03 -19.52 17.21
N ASN A 419 9.84 -20.09 17.05
CA ASN A 419 9.65 -21.55 16.97
C ASN A 419 10.02 -22.10 15.57
N GLY A 420 11.27 -21.93 15.14
CA GLY A 420 11.78 -22.40 13.86
C GLY A 420 13.11 -21.77 13.51
N THR A 421 13.69 -22.17 12.40
CA THR A 421 14.94 -21.61 11.88
C THR A 421 14.65 -20.52 10.84
N ALA A 422 15.64 -19.66 10.59
CA ALA A 422 15.55 -18.68 9.51
C ALA A 422 15.31 -19.34 8.14
N SER A 423 15.89 -20.50 7.90
CA SER A 423 15.69 -21.30 6.68
C SER A 423 14.24 -21.80 6.55
N ASP A 424 13.66 -22.33 7.64
CA ASP A 424 12.30 -22.85 7.61
C ASP A 424 11.29 -21.75 7.24
N PHE A 425 11.40 -20.61 7.91
CA PHE A 425 10.52 -19.47 7.64
C PHE A 425 10.77 -18.83 6.28
N TYR A 426 12.03 -18.78 5.81
CA TYR A 426 12.35 -18.30 4.46
C TYR A 426 11.64 -19.13 3.39
N TYR A 427 11.76 -20.45 3.46
CA TYR A 427 11.08 -21.34 2.51
C TYR A 427 9.55 -21.33 2.66
N ALA A 428 9.04 -21.21 3.89
CA ALA A 428 7.59 -21.04 4.12
C ALA A 428 7.07 -19.75 3.49
N GLY A 429 7.83 -18.64 3.57
CA GLY A 429 7.49 -17.38 2.93
C GLY A 429 7.42 -17.49 1.40
N ILE A 430 8.41 -18.15 0.78
CA ILE A 430 8.39 -18.45 -0.66
C ILE A 430 7.17 -19.29 -1.02
N LYS A 431 6.93 -20.38 -0.28
CA LYS A 431 5.82 -21.30 -0.51
C LYS A 431 4.48 -20.57 -0.45
N ALA A 432 4.26 -19.76 0.57
CA ALA A 432 3.05 -18.97 0.71
C ALA A 432 2.85 -18.01 -0.48
N SER A 433 3.91 -17.29 -0.89
CA SER A 433 3.84 -16.40 -2.06
C SER A 433 3.52 -17.13 -3.36
N LEU A 434 4.16 -18.29 -3.62
CA LEU A 434 3.88 -19.09 -4.81
C LEU A 434 2.45 -19.63 -4.79
N THR A 435 1.91 -19.98 -3.62
CA THR A 435 0.51 -20.42 -3.47
C THR A 435 -0.45 -19.27 -3.77
N THR A 436 -0.23 -18.09 -3.21
CA THR A 436 -1.03 -16.89 -3.46
C THR A 436 -1.14 -16.55 -4.95
N TRP A 437 -0.08 -16.83 -5.74
CA TRP A 437 -0.02 -16.54 -7.18
C TRP A 437 -0.26 -17.76 -8.07
N ASN A 438 -0.80 -18.86 -7.54
CA ASN A 438 -1.11 -20.11 -8.26
C ASN A 438 0.09 -20.75 -8.99
N THR A 439 1.30 -20.59 -8.44
CA THR A 439 2.54 -21.14 -9.01
C THR A 439 3.21 -22.17 -8.10
N ILE A 440 2.48 -22.68 -7.11
CA ILE A 440 3.00 -23.61 -6.08
C ILE A 440 3.60 -24.90 -6.67
N ASN A 441 3.11 -25.36 -7.83
CA ASN A 441 3.63 -26.55 -8.50
C ASN A 441 5.11 -26.41 -8.91
N SER A 442 5.63 -25.18 -8.96
CA SER A 442 7.04 -24.92 -9.27
C SER A 442 7.92 -24.85 -8.02
N TYR A 443 7.36 -24.98 -6.82
CA TYR A 443 8.06 -24.74 -5.56
C TYR A 443 9.33 -25.59 -5.41
N ASP A 444 9.23 -26.91 -5.59
CA ASP A 444 10.35 -27.83 -5.38
C ASP A 444 11.54 -27.55 -6.32
N ASN A 445 11.25 -27.14 -7.56
CA ASN A 445 12.28 -26.72 -8.50
C ASN A 445 12.83 -25.33 -8.16
N TYR A 446 11.97 -24.38 -7.78
CA TYR A 446 12.34 -23.00 -7.53
C TYR A 446 13.31 -22.86 -6.36
N ILE A 447 13.09 -23.58 -5.26
CA ILE A 447 13.95 -23.50 -4.08
C ILE A 447 15.36 -24.09 -4.28
N THR A 448 15.59 -24.83 -5.38
CA THR A 448 16.92 -25.38 -5.72
C THR A 448 17.75 -24.47 -6.62
N ILE A 449 17.16 -23.37 -7.10
CA ILE A 449 17.83 -22.44 -8.01
C ILE A 449 18.92 -21.66 -7.24
N PRO A 450 20.13 -21.52 -7.80
CA PRO A 450 21.14 -20.65 -7.23
C PRO A 450 20.60 -19.23 -7.05
N GLY A 451 20.77 -18.66 -5.84
CA GLY A 451 20.19 -17.38 -5.45
C GLY A 451 18.82 -17.49 -4.75
N VAL A 452 18.07 -18.59 -4.95
CA VAL A 452 16.86 -18.90 -4.18
C VAL A 452 17.18 -19.83 -3.00
N THR A 453 18.06 -20.82 -3.20
CA THR A 453 18.52 -21.70 -2.10
C THR A 453 19.05 -20.84 -0.94
N TYR A 454 18.54 -21.09 0.27
CA TYR A 454 18.84 -20.24 1.43
C TYR A 454 20.33 -20.19 1.74
N ALA A 455 20.90 -19.00 1.78
CA ALA A 455 22.33 -18.74 2.03
C ALA A 455 22.60 -18.10 3.41
N GLY A 456 21.58 -17.85 4.21
CA GLY A 456 21.73 -17.32 5.56
C GLY A 456 21.98 -15.81 5.62
N THR A 457 21.49 -15.03 4.68
CA THR A 457 21.70 -13.58 4.64
C THR A 457 20.41 -12.80 4.71
N LEU A 458 20.47 -11.58 5.24
CA LEU A 458 19.35 -10.67 5.29
C LEU A 458 18.96 -10.19 3.89
N GLU A 459 19.94 -9.98 3.03
CA GLU A 459 19.75 -9.57 1.64
C GLU A 459 18.82 -10.53 0.91
N GLN A 460 19.03 -11.83 1.08
CA GLN A 460 18.21 -12.85 0.42
C GLN A 460 16.78 -12.88 0.97
N ILE A 461 16.61 -12.74 2.29
CA ILE A 461 15.28 -12.67 2.92
C ILE A 461 14.54 -11.45 2.39
N MET A 462 15.18 -10.28 2.37
CA MET A 462 14.56 -9.02 1.90
C MET A 462 14.26 -9.04 0.40
N GLU A 463 15.12 -9.68 -0.41
CA GLU A 463 14.87 -9.84 -1.84
C GLU A 463 13.61 -10.69 -2.10
N GLN A 464 13.46 -11.83 -1.45
CA GLN A 464 12.27 -12.66 -1.61
C GLN A 464 11.03 -12.01 -1.02
N LYS A 465 11.15 -11.25 0.09
CA LYS A 465 10.07 -10.46 0.66
C LYS A 465 9.63 -9.33 -0.28
N TRP A 466 10.59 -8.64 -0.93
CA TRP A 466 10.33 -7.62 -1.94
C TRP A 466 9.60 -8.20 -3.16
N ILE A 467 10.04 -9.36 -3.69
CA ILE A 467 9.34 -10.05 -4.77
C ILE A 467 7.91 -10.43 -4.33
N ALA A 468 7.74 -10.99 -3.12
CA ALA A 468 6.43 -11.41 -2.60
C ALA A 468 5.46 -10.24 -2.40
N SER A 469 5.96 -9.00 -2.27
CA SER A 469 5.15 -7.79 -2.08
C SER A 469 4.54 -7.23 -3.37
N TRP A 470 4.56 -7.96 -4.49
CA TRP A 470 3.87 -7.56 -5.72
C TRP A 470 2.41 -7.16 -5.43
N THR A 471 1.98 -5.99 -5.91
CA THR A 471 0.71 -5.28 -5.60
C THR A 471 0.59 -4.66 -4.19
N ALA A 472 1.52 -4.95 -3.29
CA ALA A 472 1.60 -4.42 -1.93
C ALA A 472 2.97 -3.76 -1.65
N ALA A 473 3.54 -3.08 -2.64
CA ALA A 473 4.90 -2.52 -2.62
C ALA A 473 5.19 -1.56 -1.45
N ALA A 474 4.15 -1.03 -0.78
CA ALA A 474 4.33 -0.15 0.37
C ALA A 474 5.11 -0.85 1.51
N GLU A 475 4.84 -2.13 1.77
CA GLU A 475 5.55 -2.87 2.81
C GLU A 475 7.03 -3.10 2.44
N ALA A 476 7.33 -3.36 1.15
CA ALA A 476 8.70 -3.43 0.67
C ALA A 476 9.43 -2.08 0.81
N TRP A 477 8.73 -0.97 0.56
CA TRP A 477 9.30 0.37 0.77
C TRP A 477 9.63 0.63 2.23
N PHE A 478 8.76 0.22 3.13
CA PHE A 478 8.98 0.35 4.56
C PHE A 478 10.16 -0.52 5.03
N ASP A 479 10.33 -1.72 4.48
CA ASP A 479 11.50 -2.56 4.74
C ASP A 479 12.79 -1.98 4.12
N TYR A 480 12.74 -1.47 2.88
CA TYR A 480 13.86 -0.78 2.25
C TYR A 480 14.35 0.39 3.12
N ARG A 481 13.46 1.21 3.62
CA ARG A 481 13.83 2.34 4.50
C ARG A 481 14.52 1.86 5.77
N ARG A 482 14.07 0.75 6.36
CA ARG A 482 14.62 0.19 7.59
C ARG A 482 15.95 -0.55 7.37
N THR A 483 16.11 -1.25 6.26
CA THR A 483 17.24 -2.17 6.02
C THR A 483 18.22 -1.69 4.95
N GLY A 484 17.78 -0.86 4.01
CA GLY A 484 18.48 -0.54 2.77
C GLY A 484 18.34 -1.62 1.69
N LEU A 485 17.46 -2.60 1.88
CA LEU A 485 17.34 -3.78 1.01
C LEU A 485 15.91 -3.93 0.43
N PRO A 486 15.80 -4.46 -0.81
CA PRO A 486 16.92 -4.72 -1.72
C PRO A 486 17.64 -3.43 -2.09
N ALA A 487 18.91 -3.53 -2.50
CA ALA A 487 19.73 -2.38 -2.88
C ALA A 487 19.25 -1.80 -4.22
N LEU A 488 18.29 -0.88 -4.17
CA LEU A 488 17.72 -0.22 -5.33
C LEU A 488 18.38 1.13 -5.60
N THR A 489 18.57 1.46 -6.86
CA THR A 489 19.16 2.71 -7.32
C THR A 489 18.12 3.53 -8.07
N ALA A 490 17.99 4.81 -7.75
CA ALA A 490 17.14 5.73 -8.51
C ALA A 490 17.69 5.89 -9.94
N GLY A 491 16.79 5.96 -10.92
CA GLY A 491 17.18 6.19 -12.31
C GLY A 491 17.64 7.63 -12.56
N PRO A 492 18.26 7.89 -13.71
CA PRO A 492 18.92 9.17 -14.00
C PRO A 492 17.98 10.38 -14.09
N TYR A 493 16.69 10.17 -14.34
CA TYR A 493 15.66 11.21 -14.42
C TYR A 493 14.80 11.32 -13.16
N ALA A 494 15.15 10.60 -12.09
CA ALA A 494 14.49 10.78 -10.81
C ALA A 494 14.79 12.18 -10.22
N LYS A 495 13.85 12.75 -9.48
CA LYS A 495 13.98 14.07 -8.82
C LYS A 495 15.22 14.16 -7.92
N ARG A 496 15.65 13.04 -7.35
CA ARG A 496 16.88 12.87 -6.57
C ARG A 496 17.54 11.54 -6.91
N PRO A 497 18.86 11.40 -6.78
CA PRO A 497 19.58 10.16 -7.08
C PRO A 497 19.39 9.06 -6.05
N VAL A 498 18.44 9.20 -5.14
CA VAL A 498 18.07 8.27 -4.09
C VAL A 498 16.56 8.18 -3.95
N LEU A 499 16.06 7.06 -3.45
CA LEU A 499 14.63 6.84 -3.26
C LEU A 499 14.09 7.71 -2.12
N PRO A 500 12.81 8.16 -2.19
CA PRO A 500 12.20 8.94 -1.14
C PRO A 500 11.96 8.11 0.14
N LEU A 501 11.87 8.79 1.29
CA LEU A 501 11.77 8.17 2.61
C LEU A 501 10.41 8.36 3.30
N ARG A 502 9.63 9.36 2.88
CA ARG A 502 8.36 9.71 3.52
C ARG A 502 7.47 10.51 2.56
N PHE A 503 6.24 10.74 2.96
CA PHE A 503 5.36 11.72 2.33
C PHE A 503 5.51 13.09 2.97
N TYR A 504 5.21 14.18 2.22
CA TYR A 504 5.11 15.52 2.79
C TYR A 504 3.95 15.60 3.79
N TYR A 505 4.07 16.43 4.80
CA TYR A 505 2.86 16.97 5.42
C TYR A 505 2.14 17.86 4.41
N GLY A 506 0.88 17.58 4.16
CA GLY A 506 0.09 18.21 3.10
C GLY A 506 -0.13 19.72 3.30
N THR A 507 -0.41 20.42 2.21
CA THR A 507 -0.68 21.87 2.22
C THR A 507 -1.93 22.22 3.03
N SER A 508 -2.92 21.33 3.07
CA SER A 508 -4.11 21.48 3.93
C SER A 508 -3.74 21.50 5.40
N GLU A 509 -2.87 20.60 5.86
CA GLU A 509 -2.42 20.56 7.26
C GLU A 509 -1.58 21.78 7.63
N MET A 510 -0.69 22.19 6.74
CA MET A 510 0.10 23.42 6.91
C MET A 510 -0.80 24.67 7.01
N SER A 511 -2.00 24.65 6.40
CA SER A 511 -2.96 25.75 6.43
C SER A 511 -3.89 25.70 7.64
N PHE A 512 -4.46 24.53 7.96
CA PHE A 512 -5.48 24.38 8.99
C PHE A 512 -4.93 24.14 10.38
N ASN A 513 -3.75 23.51 10.50
CA ASN A 513 -3.08 23.23 11.77
C ASN A 513 -1.57 23.61 11.71
N PRO A 514 -1.22 24.86 11.34
CA PRO A 514 0.14 25.26 10.98
C PRO A 514 1.15 25.03 12.10
N GLU A 515 0.81 25.34 13.34
CA GLU A 515 1.73 25.25 14.48
C GLU A 515 2.15 23.79 14.75
N ASN A 516 1.18 22.87 14.86
CA ASN A 516 1.47 21.46 15.14
C ASN A 516 2.16 20.79 13.94
N THR A 517 1.79 21.17 12.72
CA THR A 517 2.41 20.63 11.49
C THR A 517 3.85 21.11 11.35
N GLN A 518 4.11 22.41 11.61
CA GLN A 518 5.47 22.94 11.59
C GLN A 518 6.33 22.31 12.67
N ASN A 519 5.81 22.17 13.89
CA ASN A 519 6.53 21.50 15.00
C ASN A 519 6.90 20.04 14.65
N ALA A 520 6.04 19.32 13.91
CA ALA A 520 6.37 17.97 13.44
C ALA A 520 7.43 17.99 12.32
N ALA A 521 7.32 18.93 11.38
CA ALA A 521 8.32 19.10 10.32
C ALA A 521 9.70 19.46 10.86
N ASP A 522 9.76 20.29 11.91
CA ASP A 522 11.03 20.71 12.53
C ASP A 522 11.76 19.57 13.27
N LYS A 523 11.05 18.50 13.64
CA LYS A 523 11.65 17.29 14.22
C LYS A 523 12.23 16.32 13.21
N LEU A 524 11.99 16.52 11.92
CA LEU A 524 12.56 15.69 10.88
C LEU A 524 14.07 15.94 10.75
N GLU A 525 14.84 14.86 10.59
CA GLU A 525 16.27 14.96 10.32
C GLU A 525 16.49 15.23 8.83
N THR A 526 17.16 16.35 8.53
CA THR A 526 17.53 16.70 7.16
C THR A 526 18.67 15.81 6.64
N THR A 527 18.71 15.61 5.33
CA THR A 527 19.77 14.90 4.62
C THR A 527 20.35 15.80 3.52
N THR A 528 21.41 15.37 2.86
CA THR A 528 21.98 16.09 1.71
C THR A 528 20.99 16.25 0.56
N TYR A 529 19.92 15.45 0.52
CA TYR A 529 18.90 15.46 -0.52
C TYR A 529 17.63 16.23 -0.15
N THR A 530 17.56 16.76 1.07
CA THR A 530 16.41 17.52 1.59
C THR A 530 16.25 18.88 0.92
N ALA A 531 17.36 19.57 0.63
CA ALA A 531 17.32 20.84 -0.09
C ALA A 531 16.94 20.63 -1.58
N PRO A 532 16.12 21.50 -2.18
CA PRO A 532 15.60 22.77 -1.70
C PRO A 532 14.23 22.67 -1.01
N ASP A 533 13.69 21.47 -0.74
CA ASP A 533 12.32 21.27 -0.26
C ASP A 533 12.12 21.72 1.22
N GLY A 534 13.21 21.98 1.97
CA GLY A 534 13.18 22.27 3.41
C GLY A 534 12.95 21.00 4.26
N ASN A 535 12.70 21.18 5.57
CA ASN A 535 12.56 20.05 6.50
C ASN A 535 11.42 19.10 6.12
N ASN A 536 10.32 19.61 5.58
CA ASN A 536 9.18 18.83 5.13
C ASN A 536 9.43 18.13 3.78
N SER A 537 10.62 17.61 3.55
CA SER A 537 11.00 16.93 2.31
C SER A 537 10.68 15.42 2.36
N PRO A 538 10.37 14.79 1.22
CA PRO A 538 10.31 13.32 1.10
C PRO A 538 11.65 12.64 1.42
N TRP A 539 12.75 13.33 1.38
CA TRP A 539 14.10 12.84 1.69
C TRP A 539 14.56 13.18 3.12
N SER A 540 13.69 13.74 3.97
CA SER A 540 13.95 13.92 5.40
C SER A 540 13.65 12.62 6.16
N ARG A 541 14.41 12.36 7.23
CA ARG A 541 14.23 11.16 8.05
C ARG A 541 13.22 11.39 9.17
N THR A 542 12.24 10.50 9.28
CA THR A 542 11.35 10.41 10.43
C THR A 542 12.07 9.76 11.61
N TRP A 543 11.46 9.76 12.80
CA TRP A 543 12.04 9.11 13.99
C TRP A 543 12.53 7.68 13.73
N LEU A 544 11.80 6.88 12.95
CA LEU A 544 12.22 5.50 12.62
C LEU A 544 13.59 5.40 11.96
N LEU A 545 13.99 6.41 11.21
CA LEU A 545 15.21 6.41 10.39
C LEU A 545 16.33 7.24 10.99
N GLN A 546 16.03 8.15 11.92
CA GLN A 546 17.02 9.01 12.56
C GLN A 546 18.09 8.22 13.30
N GLY A 547 19.35 8.53 13.05
CA GLY A 547 20.50 7.88 13.69
C GLY A 547 20.77 6.44 13.24
N THR A 548 20.05 5.90 12.27
CA THR A 548 20.27 4.52 11.79
C THR A 548 21.28 4.43 10.65
N GLY A 549 21.52 5.54 9.92
CA GLY A 549 22.33 5.53 8.71
C GLY A 549 21.72 4.74 7.54
N LYS A 550 20.43 4.45 7.62
CA LYS A 550 19.69 3.70 6.61
C LYS A 550 18.62 4.58 5.93
N PRO A 551 18.30 4.31 4.66
CA PRO A 551 18.93 3.33 3.76
C PRO A 551 20.25 3.86 3.15
N TRP A 552 20.50 5.14 3.21
CA TRP A 552 21.66 5.88 2.68
C TRP A 552 22.01 7.09 3.56
#